data_d54240d3da3b506cd5d65da994ca1964
#
_entry.id   d54240d3da3b506cd5d65da994ca1964
#
_cell.length_a   1.000
_cell.length_b   1.000
_cell.length_c   1.000
_cell.angle_alpha   90.00
_cell.angle_beta   90.00
_cell.angle_gamma   90.00
#
_symmetry.space_group_name_H-M   'P 1'
#
loop_
_entity.id
_entity.type
_entity.pdbx_description
1 polymer ?
#
loop_
_entity_poly.entity_id
_entity_poly.type
_entity_poly.pdbx_seq_one_letter_code
_entity_poly.pdbx_strand_id
1 'polypeptide(L)'
;MNPELPILLLTRPAPQARRFAEAARDRCGAGLRIVLSPLMVPELLNPDLPLQGLRGLIFTSETGVEGFARLSGRRDLPAHCVGETTARAARDEGFTVATIGPGTAAALADLLAGAVEGPLLWPRGAEAAVDIAARLAAAGLPVRAATVYRQAPCPATPEAVSALAGSAPVILPLFSARSALLAAAAWPARQAPLFVAAISPAVAQAAARLAPDRMIPAARPDAEAMLEATVALLAAAQPG
;
A
#
# COMPACT_ATOMS: atom_id res chain seq x y z
N MET A 1 -19.13 -32.41 10.24
CA MET A 1 -18.77 -31.40 9.22
C MET A 1 -17.26 -31.32 9.24
N ASN A 2 -16.60 -31.50 8.09
CA ASN A 2 -15.16 -31.23 8.03
C ASN A 2 -14.93 -29.75 8.36
N PRO A 3 -14.06 -29.45 9.31
CA PRO A 3 -13.75 -28.07 9.65
C PRO A 3 -13.17 -27.36 8.42
N GLU A 4 -13.74 -26.22 8.10
CA GLU A 4 -13.30 -25.45 6.93
C GLU A 4 -11.97 -24.74 7.22
N LEU A 5 -11.04 -24.82 6.27
CA LEU A 5 -9.74 -24.15 6.40
C LEU A 5 -9.91 -22.62 6.46
N PRO A 6 -9.10 -21.92 7.27
CA PRO A 6 -9.17 -20.49 7.38
C PRO A 6 -8.83 -19.78 6.06
N ILE A 7 -9.44 -18.61 5.86
CA ILE A 7 -9.27 -17.77 4.68
C ILE A 7 -8.45 -16.52 5.06
N LEU A 8 -7.37 -16.26 4.34
CA LEU A 8 -6.65 -15.00 4.45
C LEU A 8 -7.27 -13.98 3.48
N LEU A 9 -7.94 -12.96 4.03
CA LEU A 9 -8.58 -11.89 3.26
C LEU A 9 -7.68 -10.64 3.25
N LEU A 10 -7.22 -10.23 2.06
CA LEU A 10 -6.32 -9.10 1.86
C LEU A 10 -7.03 -7.92 1.20
N THR A 11 -7.11 -6.80 1.92
CA THR A 11 -7.84 -5.58 1.51
C THR A 11 -6.94 -4.43 1.06
N ARG A 12 -5.62 -4.65 1.01
CA ARG A 12 -4.64 -3.69 0.51
C ARG A 12 -4.77 -3.48 -1.00
N PRO A 13 -4.27 -2.37 -1.56
CA PRO A 13 -4.10 -2.23 -3.01
C PRO A 13 -3.36 -3.44 -3.61
N ALA A 14 -3.76 -3.84 -4.82
CA ALA A 14 -3.39 -5.13 -5.41
C ALA A 14 -1.88 -5.47 -5.40
N PRO A 15 -0.93 -4.55 -5.71
CA PRO A 15 0.49 -4.89 -5.67
C PRO A 15 0.98 -5.28 -4.28
N GLN A 16 0.54 -4.54 -3.23
CA GLN A 16 0.91 -4.83 -1.84
C GLN A 16 0.23 -6.10 -1.33
N ALA A 17 -1.02 -6.34 -1.73
CA ALA A 17 -1.75 -7.55 -1.35
C ALA A 17 -1.08 -8.80 -1.92
N ARG A 18 -0.66 -8.78 -3.17
CA ARG A 18 0.04 -9.91 -3.82
C ARG A 18 1.36 -10.23 -3.13
N ARG A 19 2.21 -9.23 -2.86
CA ARG A 19 3.48 -9.44 -2.12
C ARG A 19 3.25 -10.04 -0.73
N PHE A 20 2.23 -9.58 -0.01
CA PHE A 20 1.90 -10.15 1.29
C PHE A 20 1.33 -11.57 1.17
N ALA A 21 0.54 -11.86 0.13
CA ALA A 21 0.02 -13.19 -0.15
C ALA A 21 1.14 -14.20 -0.43
N GLU A 22 2.15 -13.80 -1.22
CA GLU A 22 3.35 -14.61 -1.51
C GLU A 22 4.10 -14.91 -0.21
N ALA A 23 4.44 -13.90 0.58
CA ALA A 23 5.12 -14.08 1.86
C ALA A 23 4.32 -14.97 2.84
N ALA A 24 2.98 -14.87 2.85
CA ALA A 24 2.13 -15.73 3.67
C ALA A 24 2.14 -17.20 3.18
N ARG A 25 2.15 -17.42 1.86
CA ARG A 25 2.28 -18.78 1.29
C ARG A 25 3.61 -19.43 1.62
N ASP A 26 4.70 -18.65 1.56
CA ASP A 26 6.04 -19.14 1.90
C ASP A 26 6.12 -19.61 3.37
N ARG A 27 5.36 -18.98 4.27
CA ARG A 27 5.31 -19.34 5.70
C ARG A 27 4.30 -20.44 6.03
N CYS A 28 3.16 -20.49 5.36
CA CYS A 28 2.03 -21.35 5.70
C CYS A 28 1.81 -22.49 4.71
N GLY A 29 2.54 -22.53 3.59
CA GLY A 29 2.40 -23.53 2.53
C GLY A 29 1.39 -23.15 1.44
N ALA A 30 1.47 -23.87 0.32
CA ALA A 30 0.70 -23.59 -0.89
C ALA A 30 -0.83 -23.81 -0.75
N GLY A 31 -1.25 -24.55 0.28
CA GLY A 31 -2.68 -24.83 0.55
C GLY A 31 -3.44 -23.67 1.21
N LEU A 32 -2.77 -22.56 1.55
CA LEU A 32 -3.41 -21.40 2.16
C LEU A 32 -4.42 -20.75 1.19
N ARG A 33 -5.70 -20.73 1.60
CA ARG A 33 -6.77 -20.07 0.85
C ARG A 33 -6.66 -18.56 1.04
N ILE A 34 -6.43 -17.83 -0.06
CA ILE A 34 -6.27 -16.37 -0.04
C ILE A 34 -7.33 -15.72 -0.94
N VAL A 35 -8.01 -14.71 -0.40
CA VAL A 35 -8.95 -13.86 -1.14
C VAL A 35 -8.38 -12.45 -1.20
N LEU A 36 -8.24 -11.92 -2.42
CA LEU A 36 -7.81 -10.55 -2.65
C LEU A 36 -9.04 -9.68 -2.90
N SER A 37 -9.29 -8.72 -2.02
CA SER A 37 -10.40 -7.78 -2.12
C SER A 37 -9.94 -6.38 -1.74
N PRO A 38 -9.17 -5.70 -2.61
CA PRO A 38 -8.79 -4.32 -2.34
C PRO A 38 -10.03 -3.46 -2.06
N LEU A 39 -10.01 -2.70 -0.97
CA LEU A 39 -11.08 -1.75 -0.64
C LEU A 39 -10.74 -0.32 -1.07
N MET A 40 -9.58 -0.15 -1.69
CA MET A 40 -9.10 1.10 -2.29
C MET A 40 -8.38 0.80 -3.59
N VAL A 41 -8.64 1.65 -4.58
CA VAL A 41 -7.93 1.64 -5.87
C VAL A 41 -7.37 3.02 -6.14
N PRO A 42 -6.23 3.13 -6.83
CA PRO A 42 -5.74 4.42 -7.27
C PRO A 42 -6.68 5.00 -8.32
N GLU A 43 -7.14 6.22 -8.10
CA GLU A 43 -7.88 7.05 -9.05
C GLU A 43 -6.93 8.13 -9.54
N LEU A 44 -6.61 8.10 -10.84
CA LEU A 44 -5.75 9.11 -11.46
C LEU A 44 -6.50 10.44 -11.57
N LEU A 45 -5.82 11.52 -11.21
CA LEU A 45 -6.31 12.89 -11.27
C LEU A 45 -5.71 13.59 -12.49
N ASN A 46 -6.28 14.74 -12.84
CA ASN A 46 -5.85 15.51 -14.01
C ASN A 46 -5.49 16.97 -13.62
N PRO A 47 -4.49 17.18 -12.74
CA PRO A 47 -4.04 18.51 -12.37
C PRO A 47 -3.20 19.15 -13.47
N ASP A 48 -3.12 20.46 -13.47
CA ASP A 48 -2.09 21.18 -14.20
C ASP A 48 -0.72 20.89 -13.59
N LEU A 49 0.24 20.50 -14.43
CA LEU A 49 1.60 20.21 -14.00
C LEU A 49 2.51 21.43 -14.13
N PRO A 50 3.25 21.82 -13.09
CA PRO A 50 4.18 22.95 -13.12
C PRO A 50 5.51 22.55 -13.82
N LEU A 51 5.49 22.35 -15.13
CA LEU A 51 6.59 21.77 -15.92
C LEU A 51 7.74 22.71 -16.24
N GLN A 52 7.58 24.03 -16.08
CA GLN A 52 8.60 25.01 -16.46
C GLN A 52 9.86 24.92 -15.60
N GLY A 53 11.02 24.90 -16.25
CA GLY A 53 12.33 24.96 -15.60
C GLY A 53 12.70 23.76 -14.75
N LEU A 54 11.97 22.64 -14.86
CA LEU A 54 12.30 21.41 -14.12
C LEU A 54 13.64 20.83 -14.55
N ARG A 55 14.37 20.30 -13.56
CA ARG A 55 15.64 19.58 -13.74
C ARG A 55 15.51 18.06 -13.58
N GLY A 56 14.39 17.58 -13.01
CA GLY A 56 14.17 16.14 -12.80
C GLY A 56 12.82 15.84 -12.16
N LEU A 57 12.56 14.55 -12.00
CA LEU A 57 11.34 14.00 -11.42
C LEU A 57 11.66 13.14 -10.21
N ILE A 58 10.83 13.19 -9.18
CA ILE A 58 10.91 12.29 -8.03
C ILE A 58 9.71 11.35 -8.08
N PHE A 59 9.94 10.05 -8.11
CA PHE A 59 8.90 9.04 -8.07
C PHE A 59 8.98 8.20 -6.78
N THR A 60 7.95 8.30 -5.95
CA THR A 60 7.82 7.54 -4.71
C THR A 60 6.81 6.40 -4.81
N SER A 61 6.22 6.18 -5.99
CA SER A 61 5.29 5.08 -6.27
C SER A 61 5.16 4.83 -7.77
N GLU A 62 4.82 3.61 -8.15
CA GLU A 62 4.47 3.22 -9.52
C GLU A 62 3.27 4.02 -10.05
N THR A 63 2.26 4.25 -9.20
CA THR A 63 1.09 5.07 -9.57
C THR A 63 1.46 6.54 -9.84
N GLY A 64 2.47 7.09 -9.15
CA GLY A 64 3.00 8.43 -9.44
C GLY A 64 3.68 8.50 -10.81
N VAL A 65 4.38 7.43 -11.20
CA VAL A 65 4.96 7.30 -12.57
C VAL A 65 3.85 7.28 -13.61
N GLU A 66 2.87 6.39 -13.46
CA GLU A 66 1.72 6.27 -14.37
C GLU A 66 0.95 7.59 -14.48
N GLY A 67 0.64 8.21 -13.35
CA GLY A 67 -0.09 9.49 -13.31
C GLY A 67 0.65 10.60 -14.07
N PHE A 68 1.96 10.73 -13.88
CA PHE A 68 2.76 11.71 -14.64
C PHE A 68 2.85 11.34 -16.13
N ALA A 69 3.09 10.08 -16.45
CA ALA A 69 3.21 9.60 -17.82
C ALA A 69 1.95 9.85 -18.64
N ARG A 70 0.76 9.73 -18.02
CA ARG A 70 -0.53 10.02 -18.61
C ARG A 70 -0.77 11.52 -18.84
N LEU A 71 -0.26 12.38 -17.94
CA LEU A 71 -0.48 13.83 -17.97
C LEU A 71 0.53 14.58 -18.84
N SER A 72 1.70 13.98 -19.11
CA SER A 72 2.79 14.62 -19.82
C SER A 72 3.54 13.64 -20.70
N GLY A 73 3.78 14.05 -21.95
CA GLY A 73 4.65 13.33 -22.88
C GLY A 73 6.14 13.51 -22.64
N ARG A 74 6.55 14.35 -21.66
CA ARG A 74 7.98 14.60 -21.38
C ARG A 74 8.68 13.35 -20.85
N ARG A 75 9.81 12.98 -21.48
CA ARG A 75 10.68 11.86 -21.09
C ARG A 75 12.16 12.27 -20.99
N ASP A 76 12.44 13.55 -21.20
CA ASP A 76 13.78 14.15 -21.21
C ASP A 76 14.33 14.46 -19.80
N LEU A 77 13.48 14.39 -18.78
CA LEU A 77 13.85 14.66 -17.38
C LEU A 77 14.36 13.38 -16.70
N PRO A 78 15.51 13.45 -15.98
CA PRO A 78 15.99 12.35 -15.18
C PRO A 78 15.00 12.02 -14.05
N ALA A 79 14.78 10.73 -13.81
CA ALA A 79 13.90 10.22 -12.76
C ALA A 79 14.70 9.73 -11.55
N HIS A 80 14.32 10.16 -10.37
CA HIS A 80 14.86 9.74 -9.08
C HIS A 80 13.77 8.90 -8.37
N CYS A 81 14.00 7.60 -8.26
CA CYS A 81 12.99 6.63 -7.82
C CYS A 81 13.26 6.16 -6.39
N VAL A 82 12.21 5.97 -5.60
CA VAL A 82 12.29 5.54 -4.20
C VAL A 82 12.92 4.15 -4.04
N GLY A 83 12.82 3.29 -5.04
CA GLY A 83 13.33 1.92 -5.04
C GLY A 83 13.16 1.24 -6.39
N GLU A 84 13.66 0.02 -6.52
CA GLU A 84 13.77 -0.69 -7.80
C GLU A 84 12.41 -0.94 -8.49
N THR A 85 11.35 -1.25 -7.73
CA THR A 85 10.01 -1.45 -8.32
C THR A 85 9.51 -0.19 -9.03
N THR A 86 9.68 0.98 -8.40
CA THR A 86 9.31 2.28 -9.00
C THR A 86 10.25 2.64 -10.16
N ALA A 87 11.54 2.30 -10.05
CA ALA A 87 12.51 2.53 -11.11
C ALA A 87 12.19 1.70 -12.37
N ARG A 88 11.77 0.45 -12.19
CA ARG A 88 11.32 -0.38 -13.30
C ARG A 88 10.10 0.22 -13.99
N ALA A 89 9.06 0.60 -13.22
CA ALA A 89 7.89 1.26 -13.79
C ALA A 89 8.26 2.55 -14.55
N ALA A 90 9.22 3.33 -14.04
CA ALA A 90 9.70 4.53 -14.73
C ALA A 90 10.41 4.20 -16.06
N ARG A 91 11.24 3.16 -16.10
CA ARG A 91 11.88 2.69 -17.35
C ARG A 91 10.85 2.19 -18.37
N ASP A 92 9.87 1.43 -17.90
CA ASP A 92 8.79 0.89 -18.75
C ASP A 92 7.96 2.03 -19.40
N GLU A 93 7.84 3.16 -18.70
CA GLU A 93 7.20 4.39 -19.22
C GLU A 93 8.18 5.29 -20.02
N GLY A 94 9.41 4.84 -20.27
CA GLY A 94 10.40 5.54 -21.11
C GLY A 94 11.23 6.61 -20.39
N PHE A 95 11.25 6.65 -19.06
CA PHE A 95 12.10 7.60 -18.32
C PHE A 95 13.53 7.07 -18.14
N THR A 96 14.51 7.99 -18.21
CA THR A 96 15.88 7.71 -17.78
C THR A 96 15.96 7.77 -16.25
N VAL A 97 16.23 6.63 -15.61
CA VAL A 97 16.38 6.56 -14.14
C VAL A 97 17.81 6.94 -13.77
N ALA A 98 17.97 8.07 -13.07
CA ALA A 98 19.26 8.58 -12.61
C ALA A 98 19.62 8.13 -11.19
N THR A 99 18.62 7.91 -10.31
CA THR A 99 18.86 7.49 -8.92
C THR A 99 17.82 6.46 -8.49
N ILE A 100 18.26 5.42 -7.79
CA ILE A 100 17.40 4.44 -7.15
C ILE A 100 17.71 4.48 -5.64
N GLY A 101 16.69 4.86 -4.87
CA GLY A 101 16.77 4.91 -3.41
C GLY A 101 16.57 3.55 -2.76
N PRO A 102 16.83 3.44 -1.45
CA PRO A 102 16.78 2.18 -0.70
C PRO A 102 15.36 1.79 -0.22
N GLY A 103 14.30 2.33 -0.85
CA GLY A 103 12.92 1.90 -0.61
C GLY A 103 12.09 2.83 0.26
N THR A 104 12.64 3.91 0.84
CA THR A 104 11.87 4.89 1.61
C THR A 104 12.01 6.30 1.06
N ALA A 105 10.95 7.11 1.15
CA ALA A 105 10.96 8.49 0.69
C ALA A 105 11.97 9.36 1.47
N ALA A 106 12.13 9.10 2.76
CA ALA A 106 13.10 9.80 3.60
C ALA A 106 14.54 9.53 3.14
N ALA A 107 14.91 8.28 2.92
CA ALA A 107 16.25 7.91 2.46
C ALA A 107 16.53 8.37 1.02
N LEU A 108 15.52 8.38 0.14
CA LEU A 108 15.68 9.01 -1.17
C LEU A 108 15.95 10.51 -1.04
N ALA A 109 15.23 11.22 -0.16
CA ALA A 109 15.51 12.65 0.06
C ALA A 109 16.93 12.89 0.53
N ASP A 110 17.45 12.06 1.44
CA ASP A 110 18.83 12.16 1.93
C ASP A 110 19.87 11.95 0.82
N LEU A 111 19.60 11.03 -0.12
CA LEU A 111 20.46 10.81 -1.29
C LEU A 111 20.43 11.97 -2.29
N LEU A 112 19.32 12.67 -2.43
CA LEU A 112 19.18 13.77 -3.39
C LEU A 112 19.72 15.11 -2.82
N ALA A 113 19.70 15.27 -1.51
CA ALA A 113 20.16 16.49 -0.85
C ALA A 113 21.64 16.77 -1.16
N GLY A 114 21.91 17.88 -1.85
CA GLY A 114 23.25 18.30 -2.27
C GLY A 114 23.86 17.50 -3.43
N ALA A 115 23.18 16.48 -3.95
CA ALA A 115 23.67 15.63 -5.04
C ALA A 115 23.07 15.99 -6.40
N VAL A 116 21.90 16.65 -6.42
CA VAL A 116 21.20 17.02 -7.65
C VAL A 116 20.75 18.47 -7.63
N GLU A 117 20.54 19.03 -8.83
CA GLU A 117 20.02 20.38 -8.98
C GLU A 117 18.50 20.39 -9.16
N GLY A 118 17.85 21.44 -8.65
CA GLY A 118 16.41 21.65 -8.79
C GLY A 118 16.06 22.81 -9.75
N PRO A 119 14.77 23.08 -9.90
CA PRO A 119 13.65 22.46 -9.22
C PRO A 119 13.31 21.07 -9.76
N LEU A 120 12.89 20.17 -8.87
CA LEU A 120 12.34 18.86 -9.22
C LEU A 120 10.80 18.89 -9.14
N LEU A 121 10.14 17.97 -9.86
CA LEU A 121 8.71 17.71 -9.68
C LEU A 121 8.51 16.37 -8.99
N TRP A 122 7.63 16.36 -8.00
CA TRP A 122 7.18 15.16 -7.30
C TRP A 122 5.70 14.88 -7.62
N PRO A 123 5.41 14.04 -8.63
CA PRO A 123 4.08 13.49 -8.84
C PRO A 123 3.72 12.53 -7.70
N ARG A 124 2.71 12.88 -6.89
CA ARG A 124 2.39 12.17 -5.64
C ARG A 124 0.93 11.78 -5.54
N GLY A 125 0.65 10.86 -4.63
CA GLY A 125 -0.71 10.62 -4.14
C GLY A 125 -1.16 11.69 -3.14
N ALA A 126 -2.47 11.87 -3.02
CA ALA A 126 -3.06 12.77 -2.03
C ALA A 126 -2.65 12.39 -0.59
N GLU A 127 -2.53 11.10 -0.31
CA GLU A 127 -2.26 10.54 1.01
C GLU A 127 -0.77 10.17 1.22
N ALA A 128 0.16 10.99 0.74
CA ALA A 128 1.59 10.72 0.96
C ALA A 128 1.96 10.86 2.45
N ALA A 129 2.55 9.80 3.00
CA ALA A 129 2.89 9.72 4.43
C ALA A 129 4.08 10.62 4.83
N VAL A 130 4.98 10.91 3.89
CA VAL A 130 6.17 11.76 4.10
C VAL A 130 6.14 12.89 3.10
N ASP A 131 6.30 14.12 3.57
CA ASP A 131 6.46 15.29 2.70
C ASP A 131 7.93 15.40 2.27
N ILE A 132 8.27 14.71 1.18
CA ILE A 132 9.61 14.75 0.60
C ILE A 132 9.94 16.15 0.06
N ALA A 133 8.95 16.94 -0.37
CA ALA A 133 9.16 18.28 -0.88
C ALA A 133 9.62 19.23 0.24
N ALA A 134 8.96 19.19 1.41
CA ALA A 134 9.39 19.98 2.56
C ALA A 134 10.79 19.59 3.03
N ARG A 135 11.11 18.27 3.08
CA ARG A 135 12.43 17.78 3.49
C ARG A 135 13.54 18.26 2.57
N LEU A 136 13.35 18.16 1.25
CA LEU A 136 14.34 18.60 0.27
C LEU A 136 14.47 20.12 0.20
N ALA A 137 13.36 20.86 0.34
CA ALA A 137 13.40 22.32 0.41
C ALA A 137 14.22 22.81 1.61
N ALA A 138 14.12 22.15 2.76
CA ALA A 138 14.96 22.45 3.94
C ALA A 138 16.45 22.19 3.68
N ALA A 139 16.79 21.28 2.76
CA ALA A 139 18.15 21.02 2.30
C ALA A 139 18.59 21.90 1.11
N GLY A 140 17.80 22.92 0.76
CA GLY A 140 18.13 23.86 -0.33
C GLY A 140 17.79 23.35 -1.73
N LEU A 141 17.11 22.20 -1.88
CA LEU A 141 16.68 21.65 -3.16
C LEU A 141 15.18 21.94 -3.39
N PRO A 142 14.82 22.86 -4.30
CA PRO A 142 13.43 23.18 -4.57
C PRO A 142 12.69 21.99 -5.18
N VAL A 143 11.51 21.64 -4.62
CA VAL A 143 10.64 20.60 -5.14
C VAL A 143 9.22 21.14 -5.26
N ARG A 144 8.61 20.93 -6.42
CA ARG A 144 7.19 21.20 -6.66
C ARG A 144 6.43 19.87 -6.53
N ALA A 145 5.35 19.84 -5.77
CA ALA A 145 4.48 18.67 -5.64
C ALA A 145 3.25 18.81 -6.55
N ALA A 146 2.87 17.73 -7.22
CA ALA A 146 1.63 17.64 -7.97
C ALA A 146 0.88 16.37 -7.54
N THR A 147 -0.37 16.54 -7.08
CA THR A 147 -1.21 15.39 -6.70
C THR A 147 -1.82 14.78 -7.97
N VAL A 148 -1.26 13.68 -8.44
CA VAL A 148 -1.64 13.01 -9.70
C VAL A 148 -2.56 11.80 -9.50
N TYR A 149 -2.75 11.35 -8.26
CA TYR A 149 -3.72 10.31 -7.91
C TYR A 149 -4.20 10.43 -6.46
N ARG A 150 -5.30 9.77 -6.15
CA ARG A 150 -5.79 9.53 -4.78
C ARG A 150 -6.20 8.07 -4.62
N GLN A 151 -6.30 7.59 -3.39
CA GLN A 151 -6.87 6.29 -3.11
C GLN A 151 -8.39 6.44 -2.98
N ALA A 152 -9.14 5.96 -3.97
CA ALA A 152 -10.61 5.95 -3.94
C ALA A 152 -11.12 4.65 -3.33
N PRO A 153 -12.17 4.70 -2.48
CA PRO A 153 -12.84 3.49 -2.02
C PRO A 153 -13.42 2.71 -3.19
N CYS A 154 -13.37 1.37 -3.10
CA CYS A 154 -14.04 0.50 -4.05
C CYS A 154 -14.81 -0.60 -3.32
N PRO A 155 -15.87 -1.17 -3.94
CA PRO A 155 -16.63 -2.26 -3.36
C PRO A 155 -15.76 -3.49 -3.10
N ALA A 156 -16.12 -4.26 -2.07
CA ALA A 156 -15.56 -5.57 -1.84
C ALA A 156 -15.87 -6.54 -2.99
N THR A 157 -14.97 -7.47 -3.25
CA THR A 157 -15.22 -8.50 -4.27
C THR A 157 -16.32 -9.48 -3.83
N PRO A 158 -17.06 -10.11 -4.77
CA PRO A 158 -18.05 -11.12 -4.43
C PRO A 158 -17.49 -12.29 -3.62
N GLU A 159 -16.22 -12.66 -3.86
CA GLU A 159 -15.52 -13.70 -3.12
C GLU A 159 -15.31 -13.31 -1.65
N ALA A 160 -14.95 -12.05 -1.37
CA ALA A 160 -14.80 -11.56 -0.01
C ALA A 160 -16.14 -11.51 0.73
N VAL A 161 -17.19 -11.08 0.04
CA VAL A 161 -18.56 -11.10 0.58
C VAL A 161 -18.98 -12.52 0.92
N SER A 162 -18.77 -13.48 0.01
CA SER A 162 -19.07 -14.88 0.24
C SER A 162 -18.25 -15.50 1.37
N ALA A 163 -16.95 -15.15 1.48
CA ALA A 163 -16.10 -15.62 2.56
C ALA A 163 -16.60 -15.16 3.94
N LEU A 164 -17.04 -13.91 4.06
CA LEU A 164 -17.54 -13.34 5.32
C LEU A 164 -18.99 -13.77 5.66
N ALA A 165 -19.76 -14.22 4.66
CA ALA A 165 -21.08 -14.82 4.86
C ALA A 165 -21.02 -16.32 5.18
N GLY A 166 -19.87 -16.97 5.00
CA GLY A 166 -19.64 -18.40 5.25
C GLY A 166 -19.36 -18.72 6.71
N SER A 167 -18.93 -19.98 6.96
CA SER A 167 -18.56 -20.53 8.28
C SER A 167 -17.04 -20.62 8.51
N ALA A 168 -16.23 -20.56 7.43
CA ALA A 168 -14.77 -20.60 7.53
C ALA A 168 -14.23 -19.38 8.26
N PRO A 169 -13.28 -19.53 9.21
CA PRO A 169 -12.63 -18.40 9.85
C PRO A 169 -11.94 -17.49 8.82
N VAL A 170 -12.12 -16.18 8.94
CA VAL A 170 -11.48 -15.18 8.09
C VAL A 170 -10.41 -14.42 8.86
N ILE A 171 -9.18 -14.44 8.37
CA ILE A 171 -8.06 -13.67 8.90
C ILE A 171 -7.89 -12.42 8.06
N LEU A 172 -7.96 -11.25 8.70
CA LEU A 172 -7.94 -9.94 8.06
C LEU A 172 -6.79 -9.09 8.60
N PRO A 173 -5.64 -9.03 7.91
CA PRO A 173 -4.56 -8.11 8.24
C PRO A 173 -4.91 -6.68 7.81
N LEU A 174 -4.84 -5.72 8.74
CA LEU A 174 -5.16 -4.31 8.53
C LEU A 174 -3.93 -3.43 8.75
N PHE A 175 -3.56 -2.67 7.72
CA PHE A 175 -2.34 -1.86 7.66
C PHE A 175 -2.60 -0.36 7.83
N SER A 176 -3.85 0.06 7.94
CA SER A 176 -4.22 1.46 8.19
C SER A 176 -5.59 1.58 8.83
N ALA A 177 -5.81 2.63 9.61
CA ALA A 177 -7.11 2.93 10.19
C ALA A 177 -8.18 3.15 9.10
N ARG A 178 -7.81 3.76 7.96
CA ARG A 178 -8.70 3.93 6.82
C ARG A 178 -9.18 2.59 6.25
N SER A 179 -8.27 1.62 6.07
CA SER A 179 -8.63 0.26 5.63
C SER A 179 -9.59 -0.42 6.60
N ALA A 180 -9.37 -0.25 7.91
CA ALA A 180 -10.24 -0.79 8.93
C ALA A 180 -11.65 -0.19 8.87
N LEU A 181 -11.76 1.14 8.69
CA LEU A 181 -13.04 1.82 8.56
C LEU A 181 -13.77 1.42 7.28
N LEU A 182 -13.06 1.29 6.16
CA LEU A 182 -13.64 0.81 4.90
C LEU A 182 -14.13 -0.63 5.00
N ALA A 183 -13.37 -1.49 5.68
CA ALA A 183 -13.77 -2.86 5.94
C ALA A 183 -15.06 -2.92 6.80
N ALA A 184 -15.15 -2.11 7.85
CA ALA A 184 -16.33 -2.03 8.68
C ALA A 184 -17.57 -1.51 7.92
N ALA A 185 -17.39 -0.58 6.98
CA ALA A 185 -18.45 -0.09 6.13
C ALA A 185 -18.87 -1.10 5.05
N ALA A 186 -17.92 -1.86 4.50
CA ALA A 186 -18.18 -2.85 3.46
C ALA A 186 -18.92 -4.09 3.99
N TRP A 187 -18.72 -4.46 5.27
CA TRP A 187 -19.27 -5.68 5.88
C TRP A 187 -19.95 -5.40 7.22
N PRO A 188 -21.11 -4.71 7.21
CA PRO A 188 -21.85 -4.38 8.43
C PRO A 188 -22.43 -5.61 9.14
N ALA A 189 -22.61 -6.72 8.40
CA ALA A 189 -23.05 -8.00 8.93
C ALA A 189 -22.19 -9.12 8.35
N ARG A 190 -21.67 -10.01 9.20
CA ARG A 190 -20.92 -11.20 8.83
C ARG A 190 -21.38 -12.40 9.64
N GLN A 191 -21.14 -13.61 9.14
CA GLN A 191 -21.38 -14.88 9.85
C GLN A 191 -20.05 -15.57 10.19
N ALA A 192 -19.03 -15.41 9.35
CA ALA A 192 -17.71 -16.01 9.55
C ALA A 192 -17.05 -15.48 10.83
N PRO A 193 -16.39 -16.34 11.62
CA PRO A 193 -15.46 -15.90 12.65
C PRO A 193 -14.37 -14.99 12.04
N LEU A 194 -14.17 -13.79 12.60
CA LEU A 194 -13.22 -12.80 12.08
C LEU A 194 -12.06 -12.58 13.03
N PHE A 195 -10.86 -12.85 12.56
CA PHE A 195 -9.61 -12.64 13.29
C PHE A 195 -8.80 -11.53 12.62
N VAL A 196 -8.43 -10.50 13.36
CA VAL A 196 -7.77 -9.30 12.83
C VAL A 196 -6.33 -9.21 13.33
N ALA A 197 -5.39 -9.04 12.40
CA ALA A 197 -4.05 -8.55 12.70
C ALA A 197 -4.00 -7.05 12.42
N ALA A 198 -3.63 -6.23 13.42
CA ALA A 198 -3.57 -4.78 13.28
C ALA A 198 -2.12 -4.28 13.36
N ILE A 199 -1.68 -3.46 12.39
CA ILE A 199 -0.28 -2.99 12.34
C ILE A 199 0.10 -2.05 13.51
N SER A 200 -0.89 -1.45 14.16
CA SER A 200 -0.66 -0.51 15.26
C SER A 200 -1.89 -0.42 16.18
N PRO A 201 -1.74 0.12 17.41
CA PRO A 201 -2.87 0.37 18.30
C PRO A 201 -3.98 1.25 17.69
N ALA A 202 -3.63 2.25 16.91
CA ALA A 202 -4.62 3.11 16.24
C ALA A 202 -5.43 2.33 15.19
N VAL A 203 -4.83 1.38 14.49
CA VAL A 203 -5.52 0.49 13.56
C VAL A 203 -6.40 -0.51 14.32
N ALA A 204 -5.93 -1.05 15.44
CA ALA A 204 -6.72 -1.93 16.29
C ALA A 204 -7.99 -1.21 16.81
N GLN A 205 -7.85 0.04 17.26
CA GLN A 205 -8.99 0.85 17.67
C GLN A 205 -10.02 1.06 16.55
N ALA A 206 -9.55 1.37 15.33
CA ALA A 206 -10.45 1.50 14.17
C ALA A 206 -11.12 0.18 13.80
N ALA A 207 -10.38 -0.95 13.91
CA ALA A 207 -10.85 -2.29 13.61
C ALA A 207 -11.85 -2.84 14.64
N ALA A 208 -11.94 -2.28 15.83
CA ALA A 208 -12.93 -2.66 16.84
C ALA A 208 -14.37 -2.55 16.30
N ARG A 209 -14.63 -1.67 15.34
CA ARG A 209 -15.94 -1.54 14.66
C ARG A 209 -16.34 -2.78 13.86
N LEU A 210 -15.40 -3.64 13.50
CA LEU A 210 -15.65 -4.92 12.86
C LEU A 210 -16.14 -5.98 13.86
N ALA A 211 -16.11 -5.69 15.16
CA ALA A 211 -16.37 -6.65 16.24
C ALA A 211 -15.64 -7.99 16.03
N PRO A 212 -14.31 -8.00 15.86
CA PRO A 212 -13.58 -9.24 15.59
C PRO A 212 -13.66 -10.20 16.79
N ASP A 213 -13.72 -11.50 16.50
CA ASP A 213 -13.72 -12.55 17.54
C ASP A 213 -12.33 -12.66 18.20
N ARG A 214 -11.28 -12.30 17.47
CA ARG A 214 -9.91 -12.20 17.98
C ARG A 214 -9.16 -11.08 17.26
N MET A 215 -8.32 -10.37 18.00
CA MET A 215 -7.46 -9.34 17.43
C MET A 215 -6.07 -9.40 18.05
N ILE A 216 -5.02 -9.35 17.20
CA ILE A 216 -3.62 -9.30 17.62
C ILE A 216 -2.99 -8.04 16.97
N PRO A 217 -2.48 -7.10 17.78
CA PRO A 217 -1.63 -6.04 17.25
C PRO A 217 -0.25 -6.63 16.89
N ALA A 218 0.33 -6.15 15.79
CA ALA A 218 1.70 -6.49 15.43
C ALA A 218 2.69 -5.93 16.47
N ALA A 219 3.75 -6.66 16.75
CA ALA A 219 4.77 -6.23 17.72
C ALA A 219 5.52 -4.96 17.28
N ARG A 220 5.63 -4.74 15.98
CA ARG A 220 6.23 -3.55 15.34
C ARG A 220 5.36 -3.14 14.14
N PRO A 221 5.37 -1.85 13.74
CA PRO A 221 4.58 -1.36 12.61
C PRO A 221 5.28 -1.63 11.25
N ASP A 222 5.67 -2.87 11.01
CA ASP A 222 6.34 -3.32 9.80
C ASP A 222 5.67 -4.56 9.18
N ALA A 223 6.08 -4.90 7.96
CA ALA A 223 5.48 -5.99 7.20
C ALA A 223 5.78 -7.37 7.81
N GLU A 224 6.96 -7.54 8.39
CA GLU A 224 7.38 -8.82 8.99
C GLU A 224 6.56 -9.12 10.25
N ALA A 225 6.44 -8.17 11.18
CA ALA A 225 5.64 -8.34 12.37
C ALA A 225 4.13 -8.52 12.06
N MET A 226 3.64 -7.90 10.98
CA MET A 226 2.28 -8.15 10.49
C MET A 226 2.11 -9.57 9.95
N LEU A 227 3.12 -10.08 9.26
CA LEU A 227 3.12 -11.46 8.78
C LEU A 227 3.14 -12.45 9.95
N GLU A 228 3.98 -12.22 10.95
CA GLU A 228 4.03 -13.03 12.18
C GLU A 228 2.66 -13.09 12.88
N ALA A 229 2.03 -11.92 13.10
CA ALA A 229 0.70 -11.84 13.71
C ALA A 229 -0.37 -12.56 12.87
N THR A 230 -0.29 -12.45 11.54
CA THR A 230 -1.21 -13.13 10.62
C THR A 230 -1.05 -14.63 10.68
N VAL A 231 0.18 -15.14 10.68
CA VAL A 231 0.50 -16.58 10.79
C VAL A 231 0.01 -17.14 12.13
N ALA A 232 0.21 -16.41 13.23
CA ALA A 232 -0.29 -16.81 14.53
C ALA A 232 -1.83 -16.92 14.56
N LEU A 233 -2.55 -16.03 13.90
CA LEU A 233 -4.00 -16.10 13.78
C LEU A 233 -4.46 -17.25 12.88
N LEU A 234 -3.75 -17.49 11.76
CA LEU A 234 -4.02 -18.64 10.89
C LEU A 234 -3.87 -19.96 11.63
N ALA A 235 -2.80 -20.12 12.42
CA ALA A 235 -2.58 -21.31 13.23
C ALA A 235 -3.67 -21.48 14.32
N ALA A 236 -4.08 -20.38 14.96
CA ALA A 236 -5.12 -20.39 15.98
C ALA A 236 -6.54 -20.65 15.44
N ALA A 237 -6.74 -20.46 14.13
CA ALA A 237 -8.00 -20.67 13.44
C ALA A 237 -8.10 -22.08 12.80
N GLN A 238 -7.02 -22.86 12.81
CA GLN A 238 -7.05 -24.23 12.33
C GLN A 238 -7.88 -25.09 13.28
N PRO A 239 -8.73 -25.97 12.75
CA PRO A 239 -9.40 -26.96 13.58
C PRO A 239 -8.35 -27.91 14.19
N GLY A 240 -8.48 -28.17 15.47
CA GLY A 240 -7.66 -29.16 16.18
C GLY A 240 -7.93 -30.60 15.71
#